data_73b2c27dc79454c9a471ea76d57b27b2
#
_entry.id   73b2c27dc79454c9a471ea76d57b27b2
#
_cell.length_a   1.000
_cell.length_b   1.000
_cell.length_c   1.000
_cell.angle_alpha   90.00
_cell.angle_beta   90.00
_cell.angle_gamma   90.00
#
_symmetry.space_group_name_H-M   'P 1'
#
loop_
_entity.id
_entity.type
_entity.pdbx_description
1 polymer ?
#
loop_
_entity_poly.entity_id
_entity_poly.type
_entity_poly.pdbx_seq_one_letter_code
_entity_poly.pdbx_strand_id
1 'polypeptide(L)'
;MPKELRFCRNCGFRLGEGPAEYTETVRFQNVPPGTLPGNGAAQFQQHQYRAMAVSPSGPMRKRKKRMSGMSWMFIVLIVFFVAAAGFTAIIKPIRQNVRVQIAESRSKSYAGVPSFDTAENGAGVTFDNVEPPGSPADKAGLVGGDIITTVDGQAIHSDDEMNDLMVRTPIGKTLDVIYLRDGETKTTKLTTISRGELDGLTSAYRSRPQGRGQFGYDGGGKRVPIPETKMSGVLLDDVNANGPADIAGIKNGDVVIQFNDIPIRTPEELLSRVRRALPYSTVHLIVMRGAERLEIPVNMGKQ
;
A
#
# COMPACT_ATOMS: atom_id res chain seq x y z
N MET A 1 -25.93 -11.20 -33.73
CA MET A 1 -25.53 -9.98 -33.00
C MET A 1 -24.32 -10.34 -32.13
N PRO A 2 -23.16 -9.73 -32.29
CA PRO A 2 -21.97 -10.07 -31.50
C PRO A 2 -22.14 -9.60 -30.06
N LYS A 3 -21.82 -10.47 -29.10
CA LYS A 3 -21.80 -10.15 -27.68
C LYS A 3 -20.65 -9.15 -27.42
N GLU A 4 -21.01 -7.92 -27.04
CA GLU A 4 -20.05 -6.89 -26.71
C GLU A 4 -19.24 -7.30 -25.49
N LEU A 5 -17.94 -7.40 -25.69
CA LEU A 5 -16.96 -7.57 -24.62
C LEU A 5 -16.92 -6.29 -23.79
N ARG A 6 -17.44 -6.33 -22.58
CA ARG A 6 -17.45 -5.19 -21.67
C ARG A 6 -16.10 -5.09 -20.95
N PHE A 7 -15.12 -4.49 -21.60
CA PHE A 7 -13.86 -4.13 -20.96
C PHE A 7 -13.72 -2.60 -20.96
N CYS A 8 -13.20 -2.03 -19.90
CA CYS A 8 -12.84 -0.62 -19.84
C CYS A 8 -11.68 -0.35 -20.82
N ARG A 9 -11.86 0.55 -21.77
CA ARG A 9 -10.84 0.89 -22.78
C ARG A 9 -9.57 1.51 -22.21
N ASN A 10 -9.62 2.01 -20.96
CA ASN A 10 -8.50 2.72 -20.35
C ASN A 10 -7.66 1.85 -19.40
N CYS A 11 -8.20 0.77 -18.85
CA CYS A 11 -7.48 -0.10 -17.91
C CYS A 11 -7.73 -1.60 -18.12
N GLY A 12 -8.50 -2.01 -19.12
CA GLY A 12 -8.79 -3.42 -19.44
C GLY A 12 -9.66 -4.17 -18.44
N PHE A 13 -10.29 -3.48 -17.49
CA PHE A 13 -11.12 -4.11 -16.46
C PHE A 13 -12.46 -4.59 -17.03
N ARG A 14 -12.87 -5.84 -16.67
CA ARG A 14 -14.14 -6.44 -17.07
C ARG A 14 -15.27 -5.86 -16.24
N LEU A 15 -16.22 -5.18 -16.87
CA LEU A 15 -17.38 -4.59 -16.21
C LEU A 15 -18.51 -5.63 -16.13
N GLY A 16 -18.79 -6.11 -14.93
CA GLY A 16 -20.04 -6.80 -14.59
C GLY A 16 -19.98 -8.31 -14.50
N GLU A 17 -19.33 -8.85 -13.48
CA GLU A 17 -19.73 -10.07 -12.79
C GLU A 17 -19.34 -9.89 -11.31
N GLY A 18 -20.31 -10.08 -10.40
CA GLY A 18 -20.08 -10.08 -8.96
C GLY A 18 -19.16 -11.23 -8.53
N PRO A 19 -18.61 -11.20 -7.31
CA PRO A 19 -17.68 -12.21 -6.83
C PRO A 19 -18.35 -13.59 -6.82
N ALA A 20 -17.80 -14.51 -7.62
CA ALA A 20 -18.16 -15.93 -7.53
C ALA A 20 -17.60 -16.48 -6.21
N GLU A 21 -18.49 -16.98 -5.35
CA GLU A 21 -18.13 -17.77 -4.18
C GLU A 21 -17.39 -19.04 -4.63
N TYR A 22 -16.08 -19.06 -4.42
CA TYR A 22 -15.32 -20.30 -4.45
C TYR A 22 -15.22 -20.87 -3.04
N THR A 23 -16.14 -21.80 -2.73
CA THR A 23 -15.99 -22.74 -1.62
C THR A 23 -15.37 -24.02 -2.16
N GLU A 24 -14.06 -24.12 -2.21
CA GLU A 24 -13.38 -25.41 -2.30
C GLU A 24 -12.72 -25.74 -0.97
N THR A 25 -13.36 -26.64 -0.26
CA THR A 25 -12.84 -27.31 0.93
C THR A 25 -11.85 -28.39 0.50
N VAL A 26 -10.55 -28.13 0.61
CA VAL A 26 -9.54 -29.18 0.44
C VAL A 26 -9.52 -30.05 1.70
N ARG A 27 -10.03 -31.27 1.60
CA ARG A 27 -9.88 -32.31 2.62
C ARG A 27 -8.44 -32.84 2.58
N PHE A 28 -7.68 -32.58 3.64
CA PHE A 28 -6.45 -33.31 3.89
C PHE A 28 -6.78 -34.75 4.34
N GLN A 29 -6.43 -35.74 3.51
CA GLN A 29 -6.46 -37.14 3.91
C GLN A 29 -5.24 -37.43 4.78
N ASN A 30 -5.47 -38.00 5.96
CA ASN A 30 -4.45 -38.55 6.84
C ASN A 30 -3.68 -39.68 6.13
N VAL A 31 -2.39 -39.50 5.97
CA VAL A 31 -1.47 -40.56 5.55
C VAL A 31 -0.95 -41.26 6.81
N PRO A 32 -1.12 -42.59 6.97
CA PRO A 32 -0.54 -43.33 8.08
C PRO A 32 0.99 -43.45 7.96
N PRO A 33 1.75 -43.48 9.08
CA PRO A 33 3.20 -43.55 9.02
C PRO A 33 3.64 -44.94 8.53
N GLY A 34 4.32 -44.95 7.39
CA GLY A 34 4.95 -46.13 6.79
C GLY A 34 6.32 -46.39 7.39
N THR A 35 6.50 -47.64 7.73
CA THR A 35 7.67 -48.37 8.18
C THR A 35 8.92 -48.09 7.37
N LEU A 36 10.04 -47.86 8.09
CA LEU A 36 11.39 -47.90 7.53
C LEU A 36 12.03 -49.28 7.80
N PRO A 37 12.75 -49.88 6.83
CA PRO A 37 13.54 -51.09 7.06
C PRO A 37 14.91 -50.75 7.65
N GLY A 38 15.37 -51.67 8.55
CA GLY A 38 16.58 -51.52 9.30
C GLY A 38 17.89 -51.78 8.57
N ASN A 39 18.96 -51.42 9.18
CA ASN A 39 20.12 -52.27 9.50
C ASN A 39 21.26 -51.44 10.10
N GLY A 40 21.96 -52.00 11.10
CA GLY A 40 23.29 -51.52 11.51
C GLY A 40 23.51 -51.52 13.01
N ALA A 41 23.88 -52.68 13.52
CA ALA A 41 24.32 -52.90 14.90
C ALA A 41 25.60 -52.12 15.25
N ALA A 42 25.65 -51.56 16.45
CA ALA A 42 26.89 -51.39 17.20
C ALA A 42 26.58 -51.47 18.70
N GLN A 43 27.08 -52.54 19.30
CA GLN A 43 27.12 -52.80 20.70
C GLN A 43 28.07 -51.81 21.36
N PHE A 44 27.72 -51.26 22.50
CA PHE A 44 28.65 -50.78 23.52
C PHE A 44 28.23 -51.24 24.90
N GLN A 45 29.22 -51.83 25.57
CA GLN A 45 29.22 -52.58 26.80
C GLN A 45 28.81 -51.76 28.04
N GLN A 46 28.01 -52.40 28.89
CA GLN A 46 27.79 -52.02 30.28
C GLN A 46 29.04 -52.18 31.11
N HIS A 47 29.52 -51.16 31.78
CA HIS A 47 30.39 -51.23 32.93
C HIS A 47 29.58 -50.98 34.20
N GLN A 48 29.40 -52.04 34.94
CA GLN A 48 28.89 -52.03 36.30
C GLN A 48 29.95 -51.45 37.22
N TYR A 49 29.67 -50.38 37.93
CA TYR A 49 30.38 -49.96 39.12
C TYR A 49 29.58 -50.25 40.37
N ARG A 50 30.09 -51.15 41.17
CA ARG A 50 29.60 -51.56 42.48
C ARG A 50 29.99 -50.48 43.49
N ALA A 51 29.00 -49.71 43.99
CA ALA A 51 29.19 -48.71 45.03
C ALA A 51 28.93 -49.35 46.42
N MET A 52 29.90 -49.19 47.30
CA MET A 52 29.86 -49.61 48.69
C MET A 52 28.82 -48.76 49.47
N ALA A 53 28.09 -49.47 50.34
CA ALA A 53 27.19 -48.87 51.27
C ALA A 53 27.92 -48.15 52.42
N VAL A 54 27.69 -46.86 52.56
CA VAL A 54 28.02 -46.09 53.78
C VAL A 54 26.68 -45.60 54.37
N SER A 55 26.43 -46.03 55.61
CA SER A 55 25.29 -45.60 56.40
C SER A 55 25.49 -44.19 56.91
N PRO A 56 24.63 -43.23 56.66
CA PRO A 56 24.65 -41.96 57.35
C PRO A 56 23.63 -41.95 58.49
N SER A 57 24.10 -41.51 59.63
CA SER A 57 23.32 -41.11 60.80
C SER A 57 22.16 -40.10 60.37
N GLY A 58 20.97 -40.37 60.82
CA GLY A 58 19.76 -39.63 60.39
C GLY A 58 19.73 -38.20 60.88
N PRO A 59 19.30 -37.27 60.02
CA PRO A 59 19.00 -35.93 60.44
C PRO A 59 17.58 -35.85 61.00
N MET A 60 17.46 -35.06 62.08
CA MET A 60 16.19 -34.74 62.74
C MET A 60 15.09 -34.28 61.77
N ARG A 61 13.98 -34.99 61.81
CA ARG A 61 12.79 -34.75 61.02
C ARG A 61 12.06 -33.48 61.53
N LYS A 62 12.32 -32.31 60.91
CA LYS A 62 11.48 -31.15 61.11
C LYS A 62 10.09 -31.44 60.61
N ARG A 63 9.11 -31.45 61.51
CA ARG A 63 7.68 -31.67 61.26
C ARG A 63 7.15 -30.52 60.41
N LYS A 64 7.07 -30.67 59.06
CA LYS A 64 6.34 -29.74 58.19
C LYS A 64 4.87 -29.73 58.61
N LYS A 65 4.40 -28.59 59.13
CA LYS A 65 2.98 -28.36 59.30
C LYS A 65 2.30 -28.49 57.90
N ARG A 66 1.58 -29.56 57.71
CA ARG A 66 0.70 -29.69 56.51
C ARG A 66 -0.38 -28.62 56.64
N MET A 67 -0.30 -27.61 55.79
CA MET A 67 -1.41 -26.69 55.58
C MET A 67 -2.63 -27.51 55.15
N SER A 68 -3.77 -27.31 55.76
CA SER A 68 -5.00 -27.99 55.42
C SER A 68 -5.34 -27.72 53.95
N GLY A 69 -5.83 -28.73 53.25
CA GLY A 69 -6.16 -28.58 51.81
C GLY A 69 -7.10 -27.38 51.51
N MET A 70 -7.89 -27.04 52.53
CA MET A 70 -8.80 -25.86 52.42
C MET A 70 -8.02 -24.52 52.39
N SER A 71 -6.88 -24.41 53.12
CA SER A 71 -6.05 -23.19 53.12
C SER A 71 -5.32 -23.01 51.75
N TRP A 72 -4.94 -24.12 51.11
CA TRP A 72 -4.30 -24.10 49.79
C TRP A 72 -5.29 -23.71 48.67
N MET A 73 -6.52 -24.18 48.79
CA MET A 73 -7.60 -23.84 47.86
C MET A 73 -7.93 -22.33 47.91
N PHE A 74 -7.93 -21.72 49.07
CA PHE A 74 -8.13 -20.26 49.22
C PHE A 74 -6.97 -19.47 48.58
N ILE A 75 -5.73 -19.90 48.73
CA ILE A 75 -4.55 -19.25 48.09
C ILE A 75 -4.63 -19.33 46.57
N VAL A 76 -4.98 -20.48 46.02
CA VAL A 76 -5.16 -20.68 44.57
C VAL A 76 -6.29 -19.79 44.03
N LEU A 77 -7.39 -19.71 44.78
CA LEU A 77 -8.54 -18.91 44.39
C LEU A 77 -8.23 -17.40 44.44
N ILE A 78 -7.47 -16.93 45.44
CA ILE A 78 -7.00 -15.55 45.50
C ILE A 78 -6.02 -15.22 44.34
N VAL A 79 -5.07 -16.11 44.07
CA VAL A 79 -4.14 -15.93 42.94
C VAL A 79 -4.90 -15.88 41.61
N PHE A 80 -5.90 -16.74 41.43
CA PHE A 80 -6.74 -16.75 40.24
C PHE A 80 -7.54 -15.43 40.10
N PHE A 81 -8.13 -14.94 41.21
CA PHE A 81 -8.88 -13.65 41.17
C PHE A 81 -7.97 -12.46 40.93
N VAL A 82 -6.77 -12.42 41.50
CA VAL A 82 -5.78 -11.34 41.28
C VAL A 82 -5.26 -11.40 39.83
N ALA A 83 -4.99 -12.58 39.29
CA ALA A 83 -4.60 -12.77 37.91
C ALA A 83 -5.73 -12.37 36.94
N ALA A 84 -6.98 -12.76 37.23
CA ALA A 84 -8.14 -12.38 36.42
C ALA A 84 -8.42 -10.86 36.46
N ALA A 85 -8.29 -10.23 37.64
CA ALA A 85 -8.45 -8.77 37.79
C ALA A 85 -7.32 -8.01 37.09
N GLY A 86 -6.07 -8.45 37.20
CA GLY A 86 -4.91 -7.90 36.50
C GLY A 86 -5.05 -8.00 34.98
N PHE A 87 -5.50 -9.17 34.51
CA PHE A 87 -5.73 -9.40 33.07
C PHE A 87 -6.81 -8.49 32.49
N THR A 88 -7.90 -8.29 33.21
CA THR A 88 -8.97 -7.36 32.76
C THR A 88 -8.57 -5.90 32.82
N ALA A 89 -7.71 -5.50 33.77
CA ALA A 89 -7.22 -4.14 33.89
C ALA A 89 -6.24 -3.75 32.76
N ILE A 90 -5.46 -4.72 32.27
CA ILE A 90 -4.50 -4.49 31.16
C ILE A 90 -5.19 -4.54 29.79
N ILE A 91 -6.17 -5.43 29.61
CA ILE A 91 -6.80 -5.63 28.29
C ILE A 91 -7.84 -4.55 27.97
N LYS A 92 -8.54 -3.99 28.97
CA LYS A 92 -9.55 -2.95 28.73
C LYS A 92 -8.99 -1.71 28.01
N PRO A 93 -7.89 -1.08 28.46
CA PRO A 93 -7.34 0.10 27.78
C PRO A 93 -6.80 -0.23 26.39
N ILE A 94 -6.19 -1.42 26.20
CA ILE A 94 -5.70 -1.86 24.88
C ILE A 94 -6.86 -2.01 23.91
N ARG A 95 -7.96 -2.66 24.31
CA ARG A 95 -9.14 -2.83 23.46
C ARG A 95 -9.86 -1.50 23.16
N GLN A 96 -9.88 -0.57 24.10
CA GLN A 96 -10.45 0.76 23.86
C GLN A 96 -9.60 1.56 22.88
N ASN A 97 -8.30 1.61 23.08
CA ASN A 97 -7.39 2.34 22.18
C ASN A 97 -7.41 1.76 20.74
N VAL A 98 -7.42 0.43 20.59
CA VAL A 98 -7.54 -0.21 19.28
C VAL A 98 -8.91 0.07 18.63
N ARG A 99 -10.01 0.06 19.41
CA ARG A 99 -11.35 0.40 18.89
C ARG A 99 -11.45 1.86 18.47
N VAL A 100 -10.85 2.78 19.22
CA VAL A 100 -10.84 4.21 18.88
C VAL A 100 -10.01 4.42 17.61
N GLN A 101 -8.81 3.86 17.52
CA GLN A 101 -8.00 3.95 16.30
C GLN A 101 -8.68 3.33 15.06
N ILE A 102 -9.37 2.21 15.21
CA ILE A 102 -10.13 1.59 14.11
C ILE A 102 -11.36 2.45 13.75
N ALA A 103 -12.01 3.07 14.71
CA ALA A 103 -13.16 3.96 14.46
C ALA A 103 -12.69 5.25 13.77
N GLU A 104 -11.61 5.86 14.22
CA GLU A 104 -11.01 7.05 13.61
C GLU A 104 -10.53 6.77 12.18
N SER A 105 -9.86 5.63 11.95
CA SER A 105 -9.43 5.25 10.59
C SER A 105 -10.61 4.91 9.66
N ARG A 106 -11.76 4.51 10.22
CA ARG A 106 -13.00 4.30 9.44
C ARG A 106 -13.77 5.57 9.14
N SER A 107 -13.58 6.61 9.94
CA SER A 107 -14.26 7.90 9.74
C SER A 107 -13.51 8.83 8.78
N LYS A 108 -12.20 8.66 8.62
CA LYS A 108 -11.39 9.46 7.70
C LYS A 108 -11.77 9.17 6.25
N SER A 109 -12.01 10.21 5.49
CA SER A 109 -12.22 10.12 4.05
C SER A 109 -10.88 10.21 3.29
N TYR A 110 -10.85 9.67 2.08
CA TYR A 110 -9.65 9.61 1.26
C TYR A 110 -9.91 10.16 -0.14
N ALA A 111 -8.91 10.89 -0.66
CA ALA A 111 -8.92 11.46 -2.01
C ALA A 111 -8.22 10.55 -3.04
N GLY A 112 -7.32 9.66 -2.61
CA GLY A 112 -6.53 8.81 -3.51
C GLY A 112 -5.23 9.47 -3.96
N VAL A 113 -4.63 10.23 -3.06
CA VAL A 113 -3.24 10.70 -3.14
C VAL A 113 -2.48 10.16 -1.93
N PRO A 114 -1.19 9.83 -2.07
CA PRO A 114 -0.40 9.25 -0.97
C PRO A 114 -0.22 10.22 0.20
N SER A 115 0.14 11.46 -0.09
CA SER A 115 0.35 12.56 0.86
C SER A 115 0.02 13.89 0.22
N PHE A 116 -0.26 14.88 1.04
CA PHE A 116 -0.30 16.29 0.65
C PHE A 116 0.92 16.98 1.25
N ASP A 117 1.50 17.87 0.48
CA ASP A 117 2.62 18.71 0.90
C ASP A 117 2.21 20.18 0.72
N THR A 118 2.65 21.05 1.62
CA THR A 118 2.40 22.48 1.49
C THR A 118 3.14 23.02 0.26
N ALA A 119 2.42 23.65 -0.66
CA ALA A 119 3.01 24.24 -1.84
C ALA A 119 3.93 25.41 -1.48
N GLU A 120 4.94 25.66 -2.31
CA GLU A 120 5.84 26.80 -2.14
C GLU A 120 5.03 28.10 -2.00
N ASN A 121 5.44 28.98 -1.10
CA ASN A 121 4.77 30.25 -0.78
C ASN A 121 3.37 30.14 -0.16
N GLY A 122 2.97 28.97 0.35
CA GLY A 122 1.65 28.76 0.98
C GLY A 122 0.48 28.98 0.02
N ALA A 123 0.70 28.80 -1.29
CA ALA A 123 -0.33 28.98 -2.32
C ALA A 123 -1.43 27.90 -2.25
N GLY A 124 -1.26 26.87 -1.44
CA GLY A 124 -2.16 25.75 -1.32
C GLY A 124 -1.42 24.47 -0.95
N VAL A 125 -1.98 23.32 -1.30
CA VAL A 125 -1.34 22.01 -1.14
C VAL A 125 -1.12 21.34 -2.47
N THR A 126 0.00 20.64 -2.60
CA THR A 126 0.36 19.85 -3.77
C THR A 126 0.51 18.37 -3.38
N PHE A 127 0.75 17.52 -4.35
CA PHE A 127 0.99 16.09 -4.17
C PHE A 127 1.78 15.55 -5.36
N ASP A 128 2.54 14.48 -5.16
CA ASP A 128 3.48 13.99 -6.16
C ASP A 128 2.83 13.11 -7.22
N ASN A 129 1.80 12.33 -6.85
CA ASN A 129 1.09 11.46 -7.79
C ASN A 129 -0.31 11.10 -7.30
N VAL A 130 -1.09 10.52 -8.19
CA VAL A 130 -2.44 10.01 -7.91
C VAL A 130 -2.42 8.49 -7.98
N GLU A 131 -2.72 7.83 -6.87
CA GLU A 131 -2.78 6.36 -6.75
C GLU A 131 -3.87 5.93 -5.74
N PRO A 132 -4.51 4.78 -5.94
CA PRO A 132 -4.47 3.89 -7.10
C PRO A 132 -5.29 4.42 -8.29
N PRO A 133 -5.18 3.77 -9.47
CA PRO A 133 -6.09 4.05 -10.59
C PRO A 133 -7.54 3.87 -10.18
N GLY A 134 -8.41 4.79 -10.65
CA GLY A 134 -9.83 4.80 -10.29
C GLY A 134 -10.13 5.40 -8.92
N SER A 135 -9.13 5.94 -8.22
CA SER A 135 -9.33 6.71 -6.99
C SER A 135 -10.10 8.02 -7.25
N PRO A 136 -10.61 8.70 -6.20
CA PRO A 136 -11.30 9.99 -6.35
C PRO A 136 -10.51 11.03 -7.12
N ALA A 137 -9.23 11.23 -6.79
CA ALA A 137 -8.39 12.20 -7.49
C ALA A 137 -8.14 11.82 -8.95
N ASP A 138 -7.98 10.51 -9.24
CA ASP A 138 -7.84 10.01 -10.62
C ASP A 138 -9.12 10.27 -11.45
N LYS A 139 -10.30 10.00 -10.88
CA LYS A 139 -11.59 10.29 -11.52
C LYS A 139 -11.86 11.77 -11.68
N ALA A 140 -11.36 12.59 -10.76
CA ALA A 140 -11.45 14.05 -10.81
C ALA A 140 -10.48 14.67 -11.84
N GLY A 141 -9.58 13.88 -12.45
CA GLY A 141 -8.59 14.35 -13.42
C GLY A 141 -7.45 15.16 -12.79
N LEU A 142 -7.23 15.01 -11.49
CA LEU A 142 -6.07 15.57 -10.79
C LEU A 142 -4.82 14.78 -11.17
N VAL A 143 -3.69 15.46 -11.22
CA VAL A 143 -2.37 14.87 -11.51
C VAL A 143 -1.32 15.38 -10.54
N GLY A 144 -0.24 14.63 -10.34
CA GLY A 144 0.87 15.07 -9.49
C GLY A 144 1.41 16.42 -9.93
N GLY A 145 1.64 17.32 -8.97
CA GLY A 145 2.08 18.68 -9.19
C GLY A 145 0.96 19.72 -9.32
N ASP A 146 -0.32 19.31 -9.32
CA ASP A 146 -1.43 20.25 -9.12
C ASP A 146 -1.34 20.90 -7.74
N ILE A 147 -1.75 22.16 -7.64
CA ILE A 147 -1.81 22.87 -6.35
C ILE A 147 -3.29 23.13 -6.03
N ILE A 148 -3.83 22.41 -5.05
CA ILE A 148 -5.19 22.63 -4.56
C ILE A 148 -5.21 23.88 -3.68
N THR A 149 -6.01 24.88 -4.06
CA THR A 149 -6.10 26.15 -3.36
C THR A 149 -7.38 26.31 -2.56
N THR A 150 -8.45 25.62 -2.97
CA THR A 150 -9.76 25.73 -2.32
C THR A 150 -10.52 24.41 -2.39
N VAL A 151 -11.18 24.02 -1.30
CA VAL A 151 -12.07 22.86 -1.25
C VAL A 151 -13.40 23.28 -0.60
N ASP A 152 -14.53 23.04 -1.28
CA ASP A 152 -15.88 23.48 -0.84
C ASP A 152 -15.93 24.96 -0.40
N GLY A 153 -15.23 25.85 -1.10
CA GLY A 153 -15.16 27.27 -0.79
C GLY A 153 -14.22 27.63 0.37
N GLN A 154 -13.62 26.66 1.04
CA GLN A 154 -12.60 26.89 2.06
C GLN A 154 -11.21 26.97 1.42
N ALA A 155 -10.50 28.08 1.60
CA ALA A 155 -9.10 28.19 1.20
C ALA A 155 -8.23 27.20 1.99
N ILE A 156 -7.28 26.57 1.32
CA ILE A 156 -6.33 25.61 1.90
C ILE A 156 -4.92 26.17 1.70
N HIS A 157 -4.16 26.27 2.77
CA HIS A 157 -2.80 26.84 2.75
C HIS A 157 -1.72 25.85 3.18
N SER A 158 -2.10 24.77 3.87
CA SER A 158 -1.14 23.77 4.37
C SER A 158 -1.70 22.35 4.28
N ASP A 159 -0.79 21.38 4.29
CA ASP A 159 -1.09 19.95 4.36
C ASP A 159 -1.86 19.58 5.62
N ASP A 160 -1.57 20.23 6.77
CA ASP A 160 -2.33 20.04 8.01
C ASP A 160 -3.80 20.45 7.84
N GLU A 161 -4.07 21.61 7.23
CA GLU A 161 -5.44 22.07 6.96
C GLU A 161 -6.19 21.10 6.02
N MET A 162 -5.53 20.60 5.00
CA MET A 162 -6.11 19.62 4.08
C MET A 162 -6.37 18.28 4.78
N ASN A 163 -5.44 17.79 5.59
CA ASN A 163 -5.60 16.57 6.35
C ASN A 163 -6.76 16.69 7.35
N ASP A 164 -6.86 17.80 8.06
CA ASP A 164 -7.96 18.09 8.98
C ASP A 164 -9.32 18.15 8.26
N LEU A 165 -9.35 18.74 7.06
CA LEU A 165 -10.55 18.77 6.23
C LEU A 165 -10.96 17.34 5.84
N MET A 166 -10.02 16.52 5.39
CA MET A 166 -10.29 15.13 5.01
C MET A 166 -10.77 14.27 6.19
N VAL A 167 -10.27 14.52 7.41
CA VAL A 167 -10.74 13.83 8.63
C VAL A 167 -12.20 14.20 8.95
N ARG A 168 -12.58 15.46 8.77
CA ARG A 168 -13.94 15.95 9.06
C ARG A 168 -14.93 15.71 7.94
N THR A 169 -14.47 15.43 6.73
CA THR A 169 -15.33 15.21 5.56
C THR A 169 -15.98 13.84 5.61
N PRO A 170 -17.31 13.74 5.50
CA PRO A 170 -17.99 12.45 5.40
C PRO A 170 -17.52 11.63 4.18
N ILE A 171 -17.46 10.32 4.33
CA ILE A 171 -17.23 9.40 3.22
C ILE A 171 -18.39 9.50 2.22
N GLY A 172 -18.08 9.51 0.93
CA GLY A 172 -19.06 9.65 -0.15
C GLY A 172 -19.48 11.08 -0.44
N LYS A 173 -18.94 12.09 0.29
CA LYS A 173 -19.22 13.50 0.00
C LYS A 173 -18.49 13.92 -1.28
N THR A 174 -19.18 14.62 -2.16
CA THR A 174 -18.59 15.30 -3.32
C THR A 174 -18.15 16.70 -2.92
N LEU A 175 -16.88 17.00 -3.14
CA LEU A 175 -16.23 18.27 -2.83
C LEU A 175 -16.00 19.04 -4.14
N ASP A 176 -16.25 20.35 -4.12
CA ASP A 176 -15.84 21.27 -5.18
C ASP A 176 -14.38 21.67 -4.94
N VAL A 177 -13.49 21.34 -5.88
CA VAL A 177 -12.05 21.55 -5.76
C VAL A 177 -11.61 22.59 -6.78
N ILE A 178 -10.92 23.64 -6.33
CA ILE A 178 -10.22 24.62 -7.17
C ILE A 178 -8.72 24.37 -7.04
N TYR A 179 -8.04 24.26 -8.16
CA TYR A 179 -6.62 23.99 -8.22
C TYR A 179 -5.91 24.77 -9.33
N LEU A 180 -4.62 24.93 -9.17
CA LEU A 180 -3.74 25.51 -10.18
C LEU A 180 -2.98 24.40 -10.89
N ARG A 181 -3.01 24.44 -12.24
CA ARG A 181 -2.17 23.59 -13.11
C ARG A 181 -1.56 24.49 -14.18
N ASP A 182 -0.24 24.47 -14.26
CA ASP A 182 0.51 25.30 -15.22
C ASP A 182 0.21 26.81 -15.10
N GLY A 183 -0.13 27.27 -13.89
CA GLY A 183 -0.53 28.64 -13.59
C GLY A 183 -1.95 29.00 -13.99
N GLU A 184 -2.74 28.07 -14.49
CA GLU A 184 -4.15 28.24 -14.78
C GLU A 184 -5.03 27.73 -13.63
N THR A 185 -6.03 28.49 -13.25
CA THR A 185 -7.04 28.05 -12.28
C THR A 185 -8.04 27.12 -12.94
N LYS A 186 -8.21 25.94 -12.37
CA LYS A 186 -9.15 24.92 -12.83
C LYS A 186 -10.05 24.46 -11.69
N THR A 187 -11.21 23.91 -12.05
CA THR A 187 -12.18 23.38 -11.09
C THR A 187 -12.53 21.94 -11.42
N THR A 188 -12.77 21.13 -10.38
CA THR A 188 -13.24 19.76 -10.54
C THR A 188 -14.08 19.34 -9.34
N LYS A 189 -14.73 18.18 -9.45
CA LYS A 189 -15.48 17.55 -8.36
C LYS A 189 -14.79 16.28 -7.93
N LEU A 190 -14.56 16.14 -6.62
CA LEU A 190 -13.91 14.98 -6.01
C LEU A 190 -14.85 14.32 -5.02
N THR A 191 -15.23 13.07 -5.24
CA THR A 191 -16.07 12.30 -4.31
C THR A 191 -15.21 11.43 -3.44
N THR A 192 -15.20 11.70 -2.13
CA THR A 192 -14.38 10.99 -1.16
C THR A 192 -14.79 9.52 -1.00
N ILE A 193 -13.85 8.66 -0.66
CA ILE A 193 -14.09 7.23 -0.40
C ILE A 193 -13.58 6.80 0.97
N SER A 194 -13.99 5.62 1.42
CA SER A 194 -13.49 5.00 2.64
C SER A 194 -12.09 4.40 2.46
N ARG A 195 -11.40 4.14 3.57
CA ARG A 195 -10.13 3.38 3.55
C ARG A 195 -10.28 2.00 2.90
N GLY A 196 -11.38 1.30 3.23
CA GLY A 196 -11.62 -0.03 2.67
C GLY A 196 -11.79 -0.04 1.15
N GLU A 197 -12.49 0.96 0.61
CA GLU A 197 -12.61 1.14 -0.84
C GLU A 197 -11.27 1.47 -1.50
N LEU A 198 -10.46 2.34 -0.88
CA LEU A 198 -9.13 2.67 -1.38
C LEU A 198 -8.20 1.45 -1.38
N ASP A 199 -8.22 0.65 -0.31
CA ASP A 199 -7.44 -0.59 -0.19
C ASP A 199 -7.93 -1.64 -1.20
N GLY A 200 -9.23 -1.71 -1.48
CA GLY A 200 -9.82 -2.54 -2.53
C GLY A 200 -9.30 -2.18 -3.92
N LEU A 201 -9.30 -0.88 -4.27
CA LEU A 201 -8.74 -0.38 -5.53
C LEU A 201 -7.24 -0.69 -5.64
N THR A 202 -6.49 -0.49 -4.55
CA THR A 202 -5.06 -0.78 -4.49
C THR A 202 -4.77 -2.27 -4.70
N SER A 203 -5.54 -3.14 -4.05
CA SER A 203 -5.41 -4.59 -4.16
C SER A 203 -5.74 -5.07 -5.57
N ALA A 204 -6.85 -4.59 -6.15
CA ALA A 204 -7.24 -4.90 -7.52
C ALA A 204 -6.17 -4.45 -8.53
N TYR A 205 -5.59 -3.26 -8.32
CA TYR A 205 -4.52 -2.76 -9.17
C TYR A 205 -3.24 -3.59 -9.07
N ARG A 206 -2.86 -4.02 -7.86
CA ARG A 206 -1.65 -4.82 -7.63
C ARG A 206 -1.77 -6.26 -8.13
N SER A 207 -2.95 -6.85 -8.04
CA SER A 207 -3.22 -8.25 -8.41
C SER A 207 -3.62 -8.44 -9.88
N ARG A 208 -3.55 -7.39 -10.71
CA ARG A 208 -3.93 -7.50 -12.12
C ARG A 208 -3.07 -8.54 -12.86
N PRO A 209 -3.67 -9.44 -13.64
CA PRO A 209 -2.96 -10.56 -14.28
C PRO A 209 -2.06 -10.13 -15.45
N GLN A 210 -2.32 -8.97 -16.07
CA GLN A 210 -1.58 -8.47 -17.22
C GLN A 210 -0.15 -8.05 -16.90
N GLY A 211 0.18 -7.85 -15.61
CA GLY A 211 1.48 -7.35 -15.19
C GLY A 211 1.62 -5.83 -15.38
N ARG A 212 2.85 -5.35 -15.35
CA ARG A 212 3.19 -3.93 -15.46
C ARG A 212 3.97 -3.67 -16.73
N GLY A 213 3.69 -2.55 -17.38
CA GLY A 213 4.51 -2.07 -18.47
C GLY A 213 5.91 -1.67 -17.97
N GLN A 214 6.91 -1.89 -18.83
CA GLN A 214 8.28 -1.43 -18.63
C GLN A 214 8.56 -0.35 -19.67
N PHE A 215 9.11 0.77 -19.22
CA PHE A 215 9.44 1.90 -20.08
C PHE A 215 10.93 1.91 -20.50
N GLY A 216 11.79 1.29 -19.69
CA GLY A 216 13.23 1.30 -19.92
C GLY A 216 13.87 2.61 -19.46
N TYR A 217 13.47 3.06 -18.27
CA TYR A 217 14.03 4.20 -17.57
C TYR A 217 14.15 3.84 -16.09
N ASP A 218 15.35 3.84 -15.56
CA ASP A 218 15.64 3.46 -14.18
C ASP A 218 15.91 4.65 -13.26
N GLY A 219 16.08 5.85 -13.84
CA GLY A 219 16.28 7.09 -13.10
C GLY A 219 15.05 7.55 -12.34
N GLY A 220 15.25 8.26 -11.23
CA GLY A 220 14.18 8.91 -10.46
C GLY A 220 13.54 10.08 -11.20
N GLY A 221 14.12 10.55 -12.30
CA GLY A 221 13.73 11.76 -12.99
C GLY A 221 13.94 13.02 -12.16
N LYS A 222 13.95 14.14 -12.81
CA LYS A 222 14.03 15.45 -12.15
C LYS A 222 12.91 16.34 -12.65
N ARG A 223 12.15 16.93 -11.74
CA ARG A 223 11.24 18.02 -12.12
C ARG A 223 12.07 19.22 -12.58
N VAL A 224 11.81 19.67 -13.80
CA VAL A 224 12.44 20.85 -14.38
C VAL A 224 11.41 21.81 -14.95
N PRO A 225 11.61 23.14 -14.83
CA PRO A 225 10.73 24.10 -15.46
C PRO A 225 10.95 24.07 -16.98
N ILE A 226 9.88 24.30 -17.74
CA ILE A 226 9.96 24.50 -19.19
C ILE A 226 10.15 26.00 -19.45
N PRO A 227 11.25 26.40 -20.13
CA PRO A 227 11.51 27.81 -20.42
C PRO A 227 10.32 28.51 -21.07
N GLU A 228 10.13 29.77 -20.72
CA GLU A 228 9.07 30.63 -21.25
C GLU A 228 7.63 30.20 -20.98
N THR A 229 7.45 29.18 -20.11
CA THR A 229 6.13 28.69 -19.71
C THR A 229 6.01 28.63 -18.19
N LYS A 230 4.79 28.44 -17.69
CA LYS A 230 4.55 28.11 -16.27
C LYS A 230 4.52 26.60 -16.01
N MET A 231 4.82 25.80 -17.03
CA MET A 231 4.81 24.35 -16.95
C MET A 231 6.13 23.81 -16.37
N SER A 232 6.06 22.67 -15.77
CA SER A 232 7.21 21.82 -15.48
C SER A 232 7.04 20.46 -16.19
N GLY A 233 8.14 19.74 -16.34
CA GLY A 233 8.16 18.40 -16.87
C GLY A 233 9.19 17.55 -16.13
N VAL A 234 9.39 16.33 -16.58
CA VAL A 234 10.32 15.36 -15.99
C VAL A 234 11.49 15.12 -16.94
N LEU A 235 12.66 15.60 -16.54
CA LEU A 235 13.91 15.35 -17.24
C LEU A 235 14.30 13.87 -17.10
N LEU A 236 14.58 13.24 -18.22
CA LEU A 236 15.11 11.87 -18.28
C LEU A 236 16.63 11.92 -18.40
N ASP A 237 17.34 11.36 -17.42
CA ASP A 237 18.80 11.38 -17.32
C ASP A 237 19.45 9.99 -17.37
N ASP A 238 18.65 8.92 -17.33
CA ASP A 238 19.13 7.53 -17.36
C ASP A 238 18.18 6.62 -18.17
N VAL A 239 18.16 6.85 -19.50
CA VAL A 239 17.39 6.01 -20.43
C VAL A 239 18.19 4.74 -20.74
N ASN A 240 17.61 3.59 -20.47
CA ASN A 240 18.26 2.28 -20.63
C ASN A 240 18.51 1.97 -22.11
N ALA A 241 19.75 1.72 -22.45
CA ALA A 241 20.14 1.32 -23.81
C ALA A 241 19.39 0.06 -24.24
N ASN A 242 18.84 0.06 -25.46
CA ASN A 242 17.98 -0.99 -26.04
C ASN A 242 16.68 -1.22 -25.24
N GLY A 243 16.33 -0.36 -24.30
CA GLY A 243 15.03 -0.37 -23.61
C GLY A 243 13.93 0.19 -24.51
N PRO A 244 12.65 0.01 -24.13
CA PRO A 244 11.51 0.51 -24.91
C PRO A 244 11.58 2.02 -25.23
N ALA A 245 12.01 2.83 -24.29
CA ALA A 245 12.18 4.27 -24.48
C ALA A 245 13.27 4.59 -25.52
N ASP A 246 14.44 3.95 -25.41
CA ASP A 246 15.56 4.13 -26.32
C ASP A 246 15.20 3.66 -27.75
N ILE A 247 14.59 2.49 -27.89
CA ILE A 247 14.10 1.95 -29.18
C ILE A 247 13.09 2.92 -29.82
N ALA A 248 12.26 3.58 -29.03
CA ALA A 248 11.31 4.57 -29.53
C ALA A 248 11.97 5.91 -29.91
N GLY A 249 13.27 6.12 -29.59
CA GLY A 249 14.01 7.33 -29.89
C GLY A 249 13.98 8.39 -28.82
N ILE A 250 13.59 8.06 -27.59
CA ILE A 250 13.75 8.92 -26.40
C ILE A 250 15.22 8.93 -26.01
N LYS A 251 15.72 10.09 -25.61
CA LYS A 251 17.14 10.33 -25.29
C LYS A 251 17.30 10.92 -23.90
N ASN A 252 18.47 10.71 -23.32
CA ASN A 252 18.88 11.47 -22.13
C ASN A 252 18.86 12.97 -22.44
N GLY A 253 18.26 13.76 -21.56
CA GLY A 253 18.01 15.17 -21.75
C GLY A 253 16.62 15.53 -22.26
N ASP A 254 15.81 14.56 -22.67
CA ASP A 254 14.39 14.79 -22.99
C ASP A 254 13.62 15.11 -21.72
N VAL A 255 12.68 16.03 -21.82
CA VAL A 255 11.79 16.41 -20.72
C VAL A 255 10.37 15.94 -21.04
N VAL A 256 9.90 14.94 -20.34
CA VAL A 256 8.52 14.43 -20.52
C VAL A 256 7.52 15.43 -19.93
N ILE A 257 6.55 15.87 -20.73
CA ILE A 257 5.51 16.80 -20.32
C ILE A 257 4.11 16.19 -20.40
N GLN A 258 3.94 15.06 -21.11
CA GLN A 258 2.65 14.38 -21.25
C GLN A 258 2.87 12.88 -21.49
N PHE A 259 2.01 12.06 -20.91
CA PHE A 259 1.93 10.61 -21.11
C PHE A 259 0.51 10.26 -21.54
N ASN A 260 0.30 9.84 -22.78
CA ASN A 260 -0.98 9.84 -23.46
C ASN A 260 -1.61 11.25 -23.35
N ASP A 261 -2.85 11.35 -22.87
CA ASP A 261 -3.54 12.64 -22.69
C ASP A 261 -3.34 13.25 -21.30
N ILE A 262 -2.45 12.66 -20.47
CA ILE A 262 -2.27 13.08 -19.08
C ILE A 262 -1.02 13.94 -18.95
N PRO A 263 -1.12 15.18 -18.44
CA PRO A 263 0.03 16.02 -18.14
C PRO A 263 0.96 15.36 -17.09
N ILE A 264 2.25 15.44 -17.30
CA ILE A 264 3.29 14.95 -16.39
C ILE A 264 4.05 16.15 -15.83
N ARG A 265 4.05 16.29 -14.50
CA ARG A 265 4.67 17.40 -13.79
C ARG A 265 5.62 16.98 -12.69
N THR A 266 5.55 15.69 -12.28
CA THR A 266 6.39 15.10 -11.24
C THR A 266 6.94 13.75 -11.71
N PRO A 267 8.13 13.34 -11.24
CA PRO A 267 8.70 12.02 -11.53
C PRO A 267 7.79 10.87 -11.04
N GLU A 268 7.16 11.06 -9.88
CA GLU A 268 6.28 10.07 -9.26
C GLU A 268 5.01 9.85 -10.11
N GLU A 269 4.45 10.92 -10.71
CA GLU A 269 3.33 10.81 -11.63
C GLU A 269 3.74 10.06 -12.91
N LEU A 270 4.92 10.37 -13.48
CA LEU A 270 5.43 9.62 -14.64
C LEU A 270 5.56 8.14 -14.31
N LEU A 271 6.19 7.81 -13.18
CA LEU A 271 6.38 6.43 -12.74
C LEU A 271 5.03 5.73 -12.51
N SER A 272 4.06 6.44 -11.90
CA SER A 272 2.70 5.94 -11.71
C SER A 272 2.04 5.62 -13.06
N ARG A 273 2.16 6.48 -14.07
CA ARG A 273 1.59 6.25 -15.42
C ARG A 273 2.29 5.09 -16.15
N VAL A 274 3.61 4.99 -16.06
CA VAL A 274 4.37 3.86 -16.60
C VAL A 274 3.90 2.54 -15.97
N ARG A 275 3.77 2.48 -14.66
CA ARG A 275 3.28 1.28 -13.96
C ARG A 275 1.84 0.91 -14.30
N ARG A 276 1.00 1.88 -14.70
CA ARG A 276 -0.39 1.65 -15.14
C ARG A 276 -0.47 1.10 -16.55
N ALA A 277 0.47 1.44 -17.41
CA ALA A 277 0.51 0.97 -18.79
C ALA A 277 0.57 -0.55 -18.84
N LEU A 278 -0.11 -1.14 -19.82
CA LEU A 278 -0.08 -2.58 -20.03
C LEU A 278 1.20 -2.97 -20.77
N PRO A 279 1.75 -4.15 -20.49
CA PRO A 279 2.80 -4.70 -21.32
C PRO A 279 2.38 -4.74 -22.78
N TYR A 280 3.31 -4.43 -23.67
CA TYR A 280 3.13 -4.43 -25.13
C TYR A 280 2.06 -3.45 -25.67
N SER A 281 1.56 -2.54 -24.83
CA SER A 281 0.72 -1.44 -25.33
C SER A 281 1.58 -0.30 -25.86
N THR A 282 1.07 0.42 -26.83
CA THR A 282 1.68 1.67 -27.30
C THR A 282 1.17 2.82 -26.42
N VAL A 283 2.08 3.62 -25.91
CA VAL A 283 1.79 4.88 -25.22
C VAL A 283 2.38 6.04 -26.00
N HIS A 284 1.74 7.19 -25.97
CA HIS A 284 2.19 8.40 -26.66
C HIS A 284 2.80 9.35 -25.64
N LEU A 285 4.07 9.66 -25.77
CA LEU A 285 4.74 10.66 -24.95
C LEU A 285 4.90 11.95 -25.73
N ILE A 286 4.67 13.07 -25.04
CA ILE A 286 5.13 14.36 -25.53
C ILE A 286 6.33 14.76 -24.69
N VAL A 287 7.45 14.99 -25.38
CA VAL A 287 8.70 15.41 -24.77
C VAL A 287 9.17 16.75 -25.35
N MET A 288 9.89 17.51 -24.55
CA MET A 288 10.67 18.67 -25.00
C MET A 288 12.12 18.22 -25.14
N ARG A 289 12.67 18.36 -26.33
CA ARG A 289 14.10 18.16 -26.63
C ARG A 289 14.71 19.50 -26.99
N GLY A 290 15.31 20.18 -26.00
CA GLY A 290 15.61 21.59 -26.11
C GLY A 290 14.34 22.42 -26.28
N ALA A 291 14.23 23.16 -27.36
CA ALA A 291 13.03 23.95 -27.67
C ALA A 291 11.99 23.18 -28.53
N GLU A 292 12.33 21.99 -29.01
CA GLU A 292 11.45 21.20 -29.88
C GLU A 292 10.48 20.35 -29.08
N ARG A 293 9.19 20.39 -29.46
CA ARG A 293 8.15 19.53 -28.88
C ARG A 293 7.93 18.33 -29.82
N LEU A 294 8.23 17.14 -29.31
CA LEU A 294 8.13 15.89 -30.05
C LEU A 294 7.04 14.98 -29.44
N GLU A 295 6.28 14.34 -30.32
CA GLU A 295 5.38 13.24 -29.94
C GLU A 295 6.02 11.92 -30.33
N ILE A 296 6.25 11.05 -29.35
CA ILE A 296 6.98 9.80 -29.53
C ILE A 296 6.10 8.64 -29.06
N PRO A 297 5.67 7.75 -29.98
CA PRO A 297 4.99 6.51 -29.61
C PRO A 297 6.00 5.51 -29.05
N VAL A 298 5.72 4.98 -27.87
CA VAL A 298 6.57 4.00 -27.19
C VAL A 298 5.81 2.71 -26.99
N ASN A 299 6.34 1.60 -27.49
CA ASN A 299 5.84 0.26 -27.22
C ASN A 299 6.37 -0.21 -25.87
N MET A 300 5.51 -0.35 -24.88
CA MET A 300 5.88 -0.75 -23.53
C MET A 300 6.41 -2.17 -23.49
N GLY A 301 7.53 -2.38 -22.80
CA GLY A 301 8.02 -3.72 -22.46
C GLY A 301 7.16 -4.38 -21.38
N LYS A 302 7.55 -5.56 -20.97
CA LYS A 302 6.97 -6.27 -19.81
C LYS A 302 7.99 -6.29 -18.68
N GLN A 303 7.54 -5.85 -17.50
CA GLN A 303 8.30 -5.98 -16.27
C GLN A 303 8.17 -7.40 -15.72
#